data_f3e501bea42ebf621497749408e8b29d
#
_entry.id   f3e501bea42ebf621497749408e8b29d
#
_cell.length_a   1.000
_cell.length_b   1.000
_cell.length_c   1.000
_cell.angle_alpha   90.00
_cell.angle_beta   90.00
_cell.angle_gamma   90.00
#
_symmetry.space_group_name_H-M   'P 1'
#
loop_
_entity.id
_entity.type
_entity.pdbx_description
1 polymer ?
#
loop_
_entity_poly.entity_id
_entity_poly.type
_entity_poly.pdbx_seq_one_letter_code
_entity_poly.pdbx_strand_id
1 'polypeptide(L)'
;YKRQSLGGCGSASGTQGDDGTLNVVASTSILADVVSNVAGDDATVTSLMGRGVDPHTYEPSLHATRDIAYADAVFTNGLLLEPQSLSHTIDSTVRETVPVVPVAEQAQRYGFSPIPLVEDASLDTVWLGLRVDTGKSLPPTGVTELSLIDAHGPGNAYAFILGTFGTPEVVFDSHDGIDTNDSTVLPVDAHTHVSWAFSEPGVYELTMRGEVRDSVEDAATRGEAEDTFTVVVGQDPAQVTPGKTVLDQGHVDITTTLRDGETRLTLRDDDLGDLDPVSYTHL
;
A
#
# COMPACT_ATOMS: atom_id res chain seq x y z
N TYR A 1 -36.84 -10.93 -62.83
CA TYR A 1 -35.42 -11.00 -62.41
C TYR A 1 -34.95 -9.61 -61.98
N LYS A 2 -34.85 -9.36 -60.70
CA LYS A 2 -34.25 -8.13 -60.15
C LYS A 2 -32.79 -8.45 -59.79
N ARG A 3 -31.85 -7.81 -60.40
CA ARG A 3 -30.45 -7.79 -59.97
C ARG A 3 -30.32 -6.84 -58.79
N GLN A 4 -30.01 -7.37 -57.63
CA GLN A 4 -29.51 -6.58 -56.48
C GLN A 4 -28.00 -6.40 -56.66
N SER A 5 -27.58 -5.17 -56.83
CA SER A 5 -26.17 -4.76 -56.74
C SER A 5 -25.77 -4.70 -55.26
N LEU A 6 -24.83 -5.55 -54.89
CA LEU A 6 -24.13 -5.47 -53.61
C LEU A 6 -23.25 -4.22 -53.65
N GLY A 7 -23.68 -3.20 -52.91
CA GLY A 7 -22.87 -2.02 -52.64
C GLY A 7 -21.72 -2.44 -51.69
N GLY A 8 -20.50 -2.12 -52.05
CA GLY A 8 -19.30 -2.42 -51.29
C GLY A 8 -19.33 -1.79 -49.90
N CYS A 9 -18.97 -2.57 -48.93
CA CYS A 9 -18.57 -2.05 -47.62
C CYS A 9 -17.33 -1.17 -47.84
N GLY A 10 -17.56 0.14 -47.78
CA GLY A 10 -16.49 1.08 -47.59
C GLY A 10 -15.82 0.79 -46.26
N SER A 11 -14.57 0.44 -46.29
CA SER A 11 -13.71 0.45 -45.10
C SER A 11 -13.78 1.87 -44.53
N ALA A 12 -14.49 2.02 -43.44
CA ALA A 12 -14.32 3.17 -42.59
C ALA A 12 -12.92 3.00 -41.96
N SER A 13 -11.89 3.46 -42.64
CA SER A 13 -10.66 3.88 -42.03
C SER A 13 -11.06 5.03 -41.11
N GLY A 14 -11.27 4.75 -39.83
CA GLY A 14 -11.26 5.79 -38.81
C GLY A 14 -9.87 6.39 -38.86
N THR A 15 -9.71 7.45 -39.61
CA THR A 15 -8.62 8.40 -39.42
C THR A 15 -8.90 9.02 -38.05
N GLN A 16 -8.28 8.44 -37.01
CA GLN A 16 -7.97 9.18 -35.81
C GLN A 16 -7.15 10.35 -36.34
N GLY A 17 -7.62 11.58 -36.11
CA GLY A 17 -6.90 12.76 -36.54
C GLY A 17 -5.50 12.70 -35.97
N ASP A 18 -4.53 12.57 -36.84
CA ASP A 18 -3.13 12.72 -36.53
C ASP A 18 -2.91 14.23 -36.33
N ASP A 19 -3.23 14.71 -35.16
CA ASP A 19 -2.93 16.08 -34.71
C ASP A 19 -1.48 16.19 -34.24
N GLY A 20 -0.70 15.11 -34.35
CA GLY A 20 0.71 15.05 -33.95
C GLY A 20 0.90 14.85 -32.42
N THR A 21 -0.18 14.72 -31.65
CA THR A 21 -0.12 14.51 -30.22
C THR A 21 0.16 13.03 -29.92
N LEU A 22 1.18 12.75 -29.10
CA LEU A 22 1.53 11.40 -28.69
C LEU A 22 0.53 10.85 -27.66
N ASN A 23 0.20 9.57 -27.78
CA ASN A 23 -0.57 8.85 -26.78
C ASN A 23 0.42 8.17 -25.81
N VAL A 24 0.48 8.65 -24.61
CA VAL A 24 1.40 8.13 -23.60
C VAL A 24 0.62 7.48 -22.47
N VAL A 25 1.08 6.32 -22.03
CA VAL A 25 0.51 5.59 -20.91
C VAL A 25 1.49 5.59 -19.76
N ALA A 26 1.00 5.87 -18.56
CA ALA A 26 1.76 5.75 -17.32
C ALA A 26 1.07 4.76 -16.35
N SER A 27 1.84 3.93 -15.66
CA SER A 27 1.28 2.92 -14.76
C SER A 27 0.52 3.56 -13.60
N THR A 28 1.08 4.60 -12.99
CA THR A 28 0.51 5.26 -11.80
C THR A 28 0.11 6.70 -12.06
N SER A 29 -0.78 7.23 -11.23
CA SER A 29 -1.21 8.64 -11.31
C SER A 29 -0.07 9.63 -11.04
N ILE A 30 0.91 9.25 -10.21
CA ILE A 30 2.10 10.07 -9.94
C ILE A 30 2.96 10.18 -11.19
N LEU A 31 3.25 9.06 -11.85
CA LEU A 31 3.99 9.08 -13.11
C LEU A 31 3.24 9.83 -14.19
N ALA A 32 1.92 9.66 -14.27
CA ALA A 32 1.11 10.38 -15.25
C ALA A 32 1.22 11.91 -15.06
N ASP A 33 1.22 12.38 -13.81
CA ASP A 33 1.40 13.79 -13.50
C ASP A 33 2.80 14.28 -13.92
N VAL A 34 3.84 13.55 -13.54
CA VAL A 34 5.23 13.88 -13.94
C VAL A 34 5.39 13.92 -15.45
N VAL A 35 4.91 12.89 -16.15
CA VAL A 35 5.02 12.79 -17.61
C VAL A 35 4.22 13.90 -18.29
N SER A 36 3.02 14.22 -17.80
CA SER A 36 2.20 15.32 -18.31
C SER A 36 2.89 16.68 -18.16
N ASN A 37 3.53 16.91 -17.03
CA ASN A 37 4.28 18.15 -16.78
C ASN A 37 5.51 18.29 -17.70
N VAL A 38 6.13 17.18 -18.09
CA VAL A 38 7.28 17.18 -19.00
C VAL A 38 6.84 17.31 -20.46
N ALA A 39 5.78 16.59 -20.85
CA ALA A 39 5.31 16.54 -22.23
C ALA A 39 4.50 17.77 -22.65
N GLY A 40 3.86 18.45 -21.70
CA GLY A 40 2.99 19.59 -22.01
C GLY A 40 1.88 19.23 -22.99
N ASP A 41 1.72 20.02 -24.03
CA ASP A 41 0.70 19.83 -25.08
C ASP A 41 1.11 18.79 -26.17
N ASP A 42 2.34 18.27 -26.11
CA ASP A 42 2.85 17.36 -27.13
C ASP A 42 2.37 15.90 -26.91
N ALA A 43 1.79 15.59 -25.75
CA ALA A 43 1.25 14.27 -25.47
C ALA A 43 -0.07 14.30 -24.69
N THR A 44 -0.92 13.30 -24.98
CA THR A 44 -2.05 12.92 -24.12
C THR A 44 -1.59 11.80 -23.21
N VAL A 45 -1.58 12.04 -21.89
CA VAL A 45 -1.10 11.06 -20.92
C VAL A 45 -2.27 10.40 -20.22
N THR A 46 -2.32 9.08 -20.26
CA THR A 46 -3.33 8.25 -19.61
C THR A 46 -2.68 7.50 -18.43
N SER A 47 -3.26 7.63 -17.22
CA SER A 47 -2.88 6.80 -16.08
C SER A 47 -3.66 5.49 -16.11
N LEU A 48 -2.98 4.34 -16.00
CA LEU A 48 -3.64 3.04 -15.87
C LEU A 48 -4.30 2.88 -14.50
N MET A 49 -3.57 3.25 -13.46
CA MET A 49 -4.06 3.26 -12.08
C MET A 49 -4.55 4.66 -11.73
N GLY A 50 -5.81 4.77 -11.30
CA GLY A 50 -6.35 6.01 -10.76
C GLY A 50 -5.70 6.39 -9.43
N ARG A 51 -6.00 7.60 -8.93
CA ARG A 51 -5.57 7.98 -7.58
C ARG A 51 -6.16 7.03 -6.56
N GLY A 52 -5.35 6.56 -5.63
CA GLY A 52 -5.77 5.70 -4.54
C GLY A 52 -5.96 4.23 -4.90
N VAL A 53 -5.58 3.83 -6.09
CA VAL A 53 -5.51 2.41 -6.43
C VAL A 53 -4.20 1.85 -5.90
N ASP A 54 -4.29 0.78 -5.12
CA ASP A 54 -3.13 0.04 -4.67
C ASP A 54 -2.44 -0.63 -5.88
N PRO A 55 -1.17 -0.29 -6.15
CA PRO A 55 -0.47 -0.87 -7.28
C PRO A 55 -0.31 -2.38 -7.20
N HIS A 56 -0.19 -2.96 -5.99
CA HIS A 56 0.07 -4.39 -5.80
C HIS A 56 -1.14 -5.27 -6.08
N THR A 57 -2.35 -4.71 -5.97
CA THR A 57 -3.61 -5.43 -6.20
C THR A 57 -4.30 -5.04 -7.51
N TYR A 58 -3.68 -4.17 -8.30
CA TYR A 58 -4.27 -3.67 -9.54
C TYR A 58 -4.37 -4.76 -10.63
N GLU A 59 -5.56 -4.96 -11.16
CA GLU A 59 -5.81 -5.83 -12.31
C GLU A 59 -6.16 -5.00 -13.56
N PRO A 60 -5.41 -5.18 -14.67
CA PRO A 60 -5.65 -4.39 -15.89
C PRO A 60 -7.02 -4.71 -16.50
N SER A 61 -7.80 -3.68 -16.73
CA SER A 61 -9.07 -3.79 -17.45
C SER A 61 -8.84 -3.92 -18.97
N LEU A 62 -9.88 -4.34 -19.71
CA LEU A 62 -9.84 -4.32 -21.18
C LEU A 62 -9.60 -2.92 -21.75
N HIS A 63 -10.02 -1.88 -21.04
CA HIS A 63 -9.76 -0.50 -21.42
C HIS A 63 -8.27 -0.18 -21.27
N ALA A 64 -7.67 -0.55 -20.14
CA ALA A 64 -6.24 -0.40 -19.90
C ALA A 64 -5.41 -1.15 -20.94
N THR A 65 -5.78 -2.40 -21.25
CA THR A 65 -5.13 -3.20 -22.31
C THR A 65 -5.19 -2.51 -23.67
N ARG A 66 -6.34 -1.91 -24.01
CA ARG A 66 -6.48 -1.16 -25.26
C ARG A 66 -5.59 0.08 -25.26
N ASP A 67 -5.55 0.84 -24.17
CA ASP A 67 -4.74 2.04 -24.09
C ASP A 67 -3.24 1.72 -24.23
N ILE A 68 -2.78 0.62 -23.65
CA ILE A 68 -1.41 0.09 -23.84
C ILE A 68 -1.15 -0.27 -25.31
N ALA A 69 -2.10 -0.94 -25.99
CA ALA A 69 -1.95 -1.35 -27.38
C ALA A 69 -1.77 -0.18 -28.36
N TYR A 70 -2.36 0.96 -28.04
CA TYR A 70 -2.30 2.17 -28.87
C TYR A 70 -1.31 3.22 -28.37
N ALA A 71 -0.58 2.94 -27.31
CA ALA A 71 0.42 3.86 -26.78
C ALA A 71 1.59 4.07 -27.75
N ASP A 72 2.15 5.27 -27.73
CA ASP A 72 3.40 5.65 -28.41
C ASP A 72 4.59 5.60 -27.43
N ALA A 73 4.33 5.64 -26.12
CA ALA A 73 5.29 5.34 -25.06
C ALA A 73 4.55 4.84 -23.81
N VAL A 74 5.19 3.97 -23.03
CA VAL A 74 4.69 3.48 -21.76
C VAL A 74 5.71 3.76 -20.69
N PHE A 75 5.28 4.39 -19.59
CA PHE A 75 6.09 4.66 -18.41
C PHE A 75 5.60 3.82 -17.24
N THR A 76 6.49 3.04 -16.65
CA THR A 76 6.26 2.27 -15.45
C THR A 76 7.14 2.80 -14.32
N ASN A 77 6.77 2.57 -13.08
CA ASN A 77 7.66 2.84 -11.97
C ASN A 77 8.89 1.92 -12.03
N GLY A 78 8.67 0.65 -12.26
CA GLY A 78 9.67 -0.40 -12.16
C GLY A 78 9.95 -0.80 -10.71
N LEU A 79 11.02 -1.55 -10.49
CA LEU A 79 11.43 -2.06 -9.18
C LEU A 79 10.31 -2.82 -8.44
N LEU A 80 9.55 -3.63 -9.21
CA LEU A 80 8.47 -4.50 -8.70
C LEU A 80 7.25 -3.77 -8.12
N LEU A 81 7.08 -2.47 -8.37
CA LEU A 81 5.87 -1.77 -7.93
C LEU A 81 4.62 -2.27 -8.66
N GLU A 82 4.73 -2.49 -9.97
CA GLU A 82 3.63 -2.99 -10.79
C GLU A 82 3.42 -4.48 -10.53
N PRO A 83 2.14 -4.94 -10.37
CA PRO A 83 1.87 -6.36 -10.21
C PRO A 83 2.22 -7.13 -11.48
N GLN A 84 2.51 -8.41 -11.33
CA GLN A 84 2.91 -9.29 -12.45
C GLN A 84 1.86 -9.33 -13.57
N SER A 85 0.57 -9.23 -13.23
CA SER A 85 -0.55 -9.18 -14.18
C SER A 85 -0.46 -7.97 -15.11
N LEU A 86 -0.11 -6.78 -14.57
CA LEU A 86 0.08 -5.58 -15.36
C LEU A 86 1.36 -5.64 -16.19
N SER A 87 2.48 -6.05 -15.61
CA SER A 87 3.75 -6.20 -16.32
C SER A 87 3.61 -7.16 -17.51
N HIS A 88 2.98 -8.32 -17.29
CA HIS A 88 2.68 -9.28 -18.35
C HIS A 88 1.74 -8.70 -19.43
N THR A 89 0.74 -7.91 -19.02
CA THR A 89 -0.17 -7.26 -19.97
C THR A 89 0.56 -6.23 -20.83
N ILE A 90 1.45 -5.43 -20.23
CA ILE A 90 2.30 -4.48 -20.99
C ILE A 90 3.18 -5.25 -21.98
N ASP A 91 3.93 -6.23 -21.52
CA ASP A 91 4.87 -7.00 -22.35
C ASP A 91 4.19 -7.72 -23.53
N SER A 92 2.98 -8.23 -23.31
CA SER A 92 2.24 -8.99 -24.33
C SER A 92 1.43 -8.12 -25.29
N THR A 93 1.19 -6.84 -24.95
CA THR A 93 0.23 -5.98 -25.66
C THR A 93 0.92 -4.82 -26.37
N VAL A 94 1.99 -4.28 -25.78
CA VAL A 94 2.71 -3.14 -26.37
C VAL A 94 3.37 -3.54 -27.69
N ARG A 95 3.38 -2.65 -28.65
CA ARG A 95 4.05 -2.90 -29.94
C ARG A 95 5.56 -2.87 -29.74
N GLU A 96 6.30 -3.76 -30.41
CA GLU A 96 7.77 -3.90 -30.29
C GLU A 96 8.56 -2.59 -30.49
N THR A 97 7.99 -1.64 -31.24
CA THR A 97 8.62 -0.34 -31.54
C THR A 97 8.36 0.72 -30.47
N VAL A 98 7.48 0.46 -29.54
CA VAL A 98 7.06 1.41 -28.48
C VAL A 98 7.99 1.28 -27.29
N PRO A 99 8.62 2.37 -26.84
CA PRO A 99 9.45 2.32 -25.65
C PRO A 99 8.62 2.07 -24.38
N VAL A 100 9.04 1.11 -23.58
CA VAL A 100 8.60 0.90 -22.19
C VAL A 100 9.73 1.36 -21.28
N VAL A 101 9.45 2.35 -20.45
CA VAL A 101 10.46 3.03 -19.63
C VAL A 101 10.18 2.82 -18.14
N PRO A 102 10.92 1.92 -17.47
CA PRO A 102 10.85 1.79 -16.01
C PRO A 102 11.65 2.93 -15.37
N VAL A 103 10.93 3.95 -14.90
CA VAL A 103 11.51 5.26 -14.52
C VAL A 103 12.50 5.14 -13.37
N ALA A 104 12.15 4.39 -12.32
CA ALA A 104 13.01 4.23 -11.15
C ALA A 104 14.33 3.51 -11.48
N GLU A 105 14.29 2.51 -12.37
CA GLU A 105 15.49 1.80 -12.84
C GLU A 105 16.35 2.71 -13.73
N GLN A 106 15.72 3.52 -14.58
CA GLN A 106 16.43 4.47 -15.43
C GLN A 106 17.08 5.61 -14.64
N ALA A 107 16.50 6.02 -13.51
CA ALA A 107 17.02 7.08 -12.66
C ALA A 107 18.47 6.82 -12.22
N GLN A 108 18.86 5.58 -12.03
CA GLN A 108 20.23 5.20 -11.67
C GLN A 108 21.26 5.67 -12.71
N ARG A 109 20.90 5.70 -13.99
CA ARG A 109 21.80 6.16 -15.07
C ARG A 109 22.11 7.64 -14.98
N TYR A 110 21.30 8.39 -14.26
CA TYR A 110 21.44 9.83 -14.06
C TYR A 110 21.99 10.18 -12.65
N GLY A 111 22.50 9.17 -11.92
CA GLY A 111 23.14 9.36 -10.62
C GLY A 111 22.16 9.42 -9.45
N PHE A 112 20.88 9.09 -9.68
CA PHE A 112 19.89 8.92 -8.60
C PHE A 112 19.89 7.47 -8.14
N SER A 113 19.86 7.26 -6.83
CA SER A 113 19.68 5.94 -6.23
C SER A 113 18.28 5.90 -5.61
N PRO A 114 17.29 5.31 -6.31
CA PRO A 114 15.98 5.12 -5.69
C PRO A 114 16.15 4.24 -4.46
N ILE A 115 15.49 4.61 -3.39
CA ILE A 115 15.35 3.77 -2.20
C ILE A 115 14.09 2.95 -2.44
N PRO A 116 14.19 1.63 -2.71
CA PRO A 116 13.01 0.80 -2.87
C PRO A 116 12.33 0.66 -1.50
N LEU A 117 11.08 1.05 -1.45
CA LEU A 117 10.15 0.63 -0.40
C LEU A 117 9.42 -0.59 -0.96
N VAL A 118 10.08 -1.73 -0.95
CA VAL A 118 9.51 -2.97 -1.50
C VAL A 118 8.79 -3.68 -0.36
N GLU A 119 7.62 -4.16 -0.65
CA GLU A 119 6.90 -5.15 0.14
C GLU A 119 7.57 -6.52 -0.03
N ASP A 120 8.83 -6.60 0.33
CA ASP A 120 9.64 -7.79 0.16
C ASP A 120 10.23 -8.20 1.50
N ALA A 121 9.91 -9.40 1.95
CA ALA A 121 10.47 -10.03 3.13
C ALA A 121 12.01 -10.17 3.09
N SER A 122 12.66 -9.84 1.99
CA SER A 122 14.11 -9.81 1.84
C SER A 122 14.75 -8.47 2.22
N LEU A 123 13.96 -7.44 2.52
CA LEU A 123 14.49 -6.19 3.05
C LEU A 123 14.85 -6.37 4.53
N ASP A 124 15.96 -5.76 4.94
CA ASP A 124 16.41 -5.71 6.34
C ASP A 124 15.54 -4.76 7.18
N THR A 125 14.23 -4.70 6.91
CA THR A 125 13.23 -3.94 7.66
C THR A 125 11.97 -4.75 7.83
N VAL A 126 11.31 -4.61 8.98
CA VAL A 126 10.02 -5.22 9.20
C VAL A 126 8.92 -4.37 8.57
N TRP A 127 7.95 -5.02 7.97
CA TRP A 127 6.72 -4.39 7.54
C TRP A 127 5.65 -4.59 8.60
N LEU A 128 5.31 -3.52 9.32
CA LEU A 128 4.43 -3.56 10.48
C LEU A 128 3.00 -3.17 10.08
N GLY A 129 2.12 -4.16 10.03
CA GLY A 129 0.70 -4.01 9.73
C GLY A 129 -0.20 -4.04 10.97
N LEU A 130 -1.52 -3.99 10.72
CA LEU A 130 -2.58 -4.14 11.72
C LEU A 130 -3.47 -5.33 11.34
N ARG A 131 -3.79 -6.19 12.30
CA ARG A 131 -4.61 -7.38 12.08
C ARG A 131 -5.68 -7.56 13.16
N VAL A 132 -6.82 -8.09 12.75
CA VAL A 132 -7.88 -8.57 13.63
C VAL A 132 -8.07 -10.06 13.39
N ASP A 133 -7.81 -10.89 14.39
CA ASP A 133 -8.03 -12.33 14.37
C ASP A 133 -8.96 -12.75 15.51
N THR A 134 -10.24 -12.58 15.29
CA THR A 134 -11.28 -12.96 16.27
C THR A 134 -11.96 -14.27 15.95
N GLY A 135 -11.63 -14.87 14.80
CA GLY A 135 -12.22 -16.11 14.32
C GLY A 135 -13.76 -16.00 14.27
N LYS A 136 -14.44 -16.95 14.94
CA LYS A 136 -15.91 -16.98 15.03
C LYS A 136 -16.46 -16.33 16.32
N SER A 137 -15.63 -15.64 17.08
CA SER A 137 -16.01 -15.04 18.36
C SER A 137 -16.86 -13.78 18.21
N LEU A 138 -16.81 -13.15 17.02
CA LEU A 138 -17.61 -11.98 16.68
C LEU A 138 -18.60 -12.27 15.54
N PRO A 139 -19.73 -11.52 15.50
CA PRO A 139 -20.60 -11.51 14.34
C PRO A 139 -19.92 -10.85 13.14
N PRO A 140 -20.43 -11.03 11.91
CA PRO A 140 -19.88 -10.36 10.71
C PRO A 140 -19.92 -8.82 10.77
N THR A 141 -20.71 -8.24 11.64
CA THR A 141 -20.79 -6.79 11.92
C THR A 141 -19.78 -6.33 12.95
N GLY A 142 -19.04 -7.28 13.53
CA GLY A 142 -18.06 -7.01 14.59
C GLY A 142 -16.92 -6.13 14.10
N VAL A 143 -16.40 -5.34 15.00
CA VAL A 143 -15.29 -4.42 14.75
C VAL A 143 -14.29 -4.45 15.90
N THR A 144 -13.08 -4.09 15.58
CA THR A 144 -12.04 -3.78 16.55
C THR A 144 -11.59 -2.34 16.34
N GLU A 145 -11.66 -1.54 17.38
CA GLU A 145 -11.03 -0.23 17.41
C GLU A 145 -9.62 -0.40 17.98
N LEU A 146 -8.62 -0.02 17.18
CA LEU A 146 -7.22 -0.03 17.59
C LEU A 146 -6.76 1.40 17.75
N SER A 147 -6.30 1.76 18.95
CA SER A 147 -5.92 3.12 19.34
C SER A 147 -4.47 3.16 19.82
N LEU A 148 -3.75 4.22 19.43
CA LEU A 148 -2.52 4.60 20.11
C LEU A 148 -2.92 5.38 21.37
N ILE A 149 -2.48 4.94 22.55
CA ILE A 149 -2.84 5.58 23.83
C ILE A 149 -1.65 6.21 24.54
N ASP A 150 -0.44 5.85 24.16
CA ASP A 150 0.80 6.50 24.63
C ASP A 150 1.93 6.25 23.63
N ALA A 151 2.87 7.21 23.54
CA ALA A 151 4.06 7.09 22.70
C ALA A 151 5.24 7.79 23.37
N HIS A 152 6.28 7.03 23.67
CA HIS A 152 7.52 7.53 24.23
C HIS A 152 8.67 7.28 23.28
N GLY A 153 9.52 8.28 23.04
CA GLY A 153 10.68 8.17 22.13
C GLY A 153 11.42 9.49 21.99
N PRO A 154 12.49 9.52 21.19
CA PRO A 154 13.27 10.74 20.97
C PRO A 154 12.53 11.79 20.14
N GLY A 155 11.52 11.39 19.38
CA GLY A 155 10.71 12.24 18.54
C GLY A 155 9.26 11.78 18.48
N ASN A 156 8.56 12.12 17.40
CA ASN A 156 7.16 11.79 17.17
C ASN A 156 7.03 10.53 16.31
N ALA A 157 5.96 9.78 16.53
CA ALA A 157 5.57 8.61 15.76
C ALA A 157 4.26 8.91 15.02
N TYR A 158 4.19 8.47 13.77
CA TYR A 158 3.04 8.63 12.88
C TYR A 158 2.72 7.32 12.21
N ALA A 159 1.44 7.04 12.03
CA ALA A 159 0.99 5.97 11.15
C ALA A 159 -0.12 6.47 10.22
N PHE A 160 -0.12 6.01 8.99
CA PHE A 160 -1.13 6.39 8.00
C PHE A 160 -1.49 5.22 7.10
N ILE A 161 -2.74 5.21 6.65
CA ILE A 161 -3.29 4.26 5.68
C ILE A 161 -3.56 5.02 4.38
N LEU A 162 -3.37 4.39 3.25
CA LEU A 162 -3.81 4.97 1.99
C LEU A 162 -5.32 4.72 1.81
N GLY A 163 -6.10 5.76 1.93
CA GLY A 163 -7.54 5.72 1.68
C GLY A 163 -7.88 5.49 0.21
N THR A 164 -9.17 5.25 -0.08
CA THR A 164 -9.73 4.85 -1.39
C THR A 164 -9.34 5.77 -2.56
N PHE A 165 -8.84 6.97 -2.30
CA PHE A 165 -8.41 7.94 -3.33
C PHE A 165 -6.89 8.22 -3.28
N GLY A 166 -6.08 7.38 -2.60
CA GLY A 166 -4.64 7.57 -2.42
C GLY A 166 -4.29 8.79 -1.58
N THR A 167 -5.26 9.34 -0.87
CA THR A 167 -5.00 10.38 0.12
C THR A 167 -4.55 9.66 1.39
N PRO A 168 -3.37 9.98 1.96
CA PRO A 168 -2.99 9.41 3.24
C PRO A 168 -4.00 9.84 4.31
N GLU A 169 -4.60 8.87 4.97
CA GLU A 169 -5.38 9.03 6.19
C GLU A 169 -4.44 8.78 7.36
N VAL A 170 -4.14 9.81 8.11
CA VAL A 170 -3.35 9.69 9.34
C VAL A 170 -4.21 8.96 10.37
N VAL A 171 -3.68 7.87 10.90
CA VAL A 171 -4.34 7.00 11.87
C VAL A 171 -3.84 7.30 13.28
N PHE A 172 -2.53 7.54 13.39
CA PHE A 172 -1.87 7.89 14.65
C PHE A 172 -0.92 9.06 14.41
N ASP A 173 -1.00 10.08 15.27
CA ASP A 173 -0.12 11.25 15.25
C ASP A 173 0.24 11.68 16.67
N SER A 174 1.40 11.28 17.16
CA SER A 174 1.82 11.64 18.51
C SER A 174 2.27 13.11 18.65
N HIS A 175 2.35 13.85 17.52
CA HIS A 175 2.86 15.24 17.51
C HIS A 175 1.84 16.26 18.04
N ASP A 176 0.57 16.11 17.69
CA ASP A 176 -0.49 17.02 18.11
C ASP A 176 -1.10 16.66 19.47
N GLY A 177 -0.62 15.59 20.08
CA GLY A 177 -1.07 15.02 21.34
C GLY A 177 -2.04 13.87 21.14
N ILE A 178 -1.81 12.78 21.85
CA ILE A 178 -2.60 11.56 21.73
C ILE A 178 -4.01 11.77 22.27
N ASP A 179 -5.01 11.57 21.42
CA ASP A 179 -6.42 11.72 21.76
C ASP A 179 -7.30 10.64 21.09
N THR A 180 -8.61 10.84 21.04
CA THR A 180 -9.56 9.89 20.46
C THR A 180 -9.48 9.79 18.92
N ASN A 181 -8.72 10.69 18.26
CA ASN A 181 -8.52 10.64 16.82
C ASN A 181 -7.37 9.68 16.45
N ASP A 182 -6.52 9.32 17.44
CA ASP A 182 -5.43 8.35 17.23
C ASP A 182 -5.95 6.92 17.28
N SER A 183 -6.93 6.63 16.42
CA SER A 183 -7.56 5.31 16.35
C SER A 183 -8.01 4.96 14.93
N THR A 184 -8.13 3.66 14.69
CA THR A 184 -8.72 3.11 13.47
C THR A 184 -9.67 1.98 13.81
N VAL A 185 -10.79 1.91 13.07
CA VAL A 185 -11.79 0.85 13.22
C VAL A 185 -11.63 -0.17 12.11
N LEU A 186 -11.34 -1.39 12.49
CA LEU A 186 -11.09 -2.51 11.60
C LEU A 186 -12.24 -3.52 11.69
N PRO A 187 -12.76 -4.05 10.56
CA PRO A 187 -13.75 -5.13 10.57
C PRO A 187 -13.14 -6.46 11.05
N VAL A 188 -13.99 -7.46 11.27
CA VAL A 188 -13.55 -8.84 11.57
C VAL A 188 -12.62 -9.35 10.45
N ASP A 189 -11.60 -10.10 10.85
CA ASP A 189 -10.60 -10.70 9.96
C ASP A 189 -9.86 -9.66 9.07
N ALA A 190 -9.85 -8.39 9.46
CA ALA A 190 -9.11 -7.35 8.76
C ALA A 190 -7.61 -7.61 8.84
N HIS A 191 -6.95 -7.32 7.74
CA HIS A 191 -5.50 -7.29 7.61
C HIS A 191 -5.15 -6.05 6.80
N THR A 192 -4.52 -5.07 7.42
CA THR A 192 -4.28 -3.76 6.82
C THR A 192 -2.83 -3.35 6.99
N HIS A 193 -2.20 -3.01 5.88
CA HIS A 193 -0.85 -2.48 5.90
C HIS A 193 -0.88 -0.98 6.25
N VAL A 194 0.00 -0.57 7.15
CA VAL A 194 0.16 0.81 7.59
C VAL A 194 1.57 1.26 7.26
N SER A 195 1.69 2.51 6.86
CA SER A 195 2.99 3.16 6.72
C SER A 195 3.33 3.89 8.01
N TRP A 196 4.52 3.64 8.55
CA TRP A 196 5.02 4.28 9.76
C TRP A 196 6.07 5.33 9.42
N ALA A 197 6.06 6.43 10.16
CA ALA A 197 7.07 7.46 10.07
C ALA A 197 7.48 7.95 11.47
N PHE A 198 8.74 8.23 11.64
CA PHE A 198 9.32 8.70 12.91
C PHE A 198 10.17 9.93 12.64
N SER A 199 10.06 10.95 13.49
CA SER A 199 10.75 12.22 13.26
C SER A 199 12.23 12.18 13.61
N GLU A 200 12.66 11.26 14.47
CA GLU A 200 14.03 11.10 14.95
C GLU A 200 14.40 9.62 15.06
N PRO A 201 15.65 9.22 14.78
CA PRO A 201 16.10 7.86 15.03
C PRO A 201 16.21 7.59 16.54
N GLY A 202 15.89 6.35 16.95
CA GLY A 202 16.00 5.91 18.35
C GLY A 202 15.05 4.80 18.71
N VAL A 203 14.83 4.63 19.99
CA VAL A 203 13.92 3.63 20.54
C VAL A 203 12.60 4.30 20.92
N TYR A 204 11.51 3.76 20.42
CA TYR A 204 10.15 4.18 20.72
C TYR A 204 9.39 3.08 21.46
N GLU A 205 8.61 3.47 22.42
CA GLU A 205 7.62 2.62 23.09
C GLU A 205 6.23 3.14 22.74
N LEU A 206 5.47 2.33 22.00
CA LEU A 206 4.12 2.66 21.53
C LEU A 206 3.14 1.79 22.33
N THR A 207 2.32 2.41 23.17
CA THR A 207 1.26 1.70 23.90
C THR A 207 -0.03 1.78 23.11
N MET A 208 -0.54 0.62 22.74
CA MET A 208 -1.75 0.47 21.93
C MET A 208 -2.86 -0.19 22.75
N ARG A 209 -4.10 0.13 22.41
CA ARG A 209 -5.31 -0.50 22.94
C ARG A 209 -6.13 -1.08 21.81
N GLY A 210 -6.52 -2.35 21.92
CA GLY A 210 -7.48 -3.01 21.05
C GLY A 210 -8.81 -3.20 21.80
N GLU A 211 -9.89 -2.60 21.29
CA GLU A 211 -11.24 -2.71 21.84
C GLU A 211 -12.16 -3.41 20.83
N VAL A 212 -12.78 -4.50 21.27
CA VAL A 212 -13.59 -5.37 20.40
C VAL A 212 -15.08 -5.18 20.69
N ARG A 213 -15.91 -4.94 19.66
CA ARG A 213 -17.36 -4.71 19.75
C ARG A 213 -18.13 -5.56 18.73
N ASP A 214 -19.42 -5.83 18.98
CA ASP A 214 -20.27 -6.58 18.05
C ASP A 214 -20.66 -5.75 16.80
N SER A 215 -20.61 -4.42 16.89
CA SER A 215 -20.78 -3.50 15.77
C SER A 215 -20.17 -2.12 16.08
N VAL A 216 -20.03 -1.27 15.08
CA VAL A 216 -19.59 0.15 15.25
C VAL A 216 -20.55 0.93 16.16
N GLU A 217 -21.82 0.59 16.14
CA GLU A 217 -22.88 1.30 16.88
C GLU A 217 -22.99 0.84 18.35
N ASP A 218 -22.41 -0.30 18.68
CA ASP A 218 -22.45 -0.81 20.04
C ASP A 218 -21.49 -0.04 20.97
N ALA A 219 -22.07 0.50 22.05
CA ALA A 219 -21.30 1.13 23.09
C ALA A 219 -20.66 0.12 24.08
N ALA A 220 -21.08 -1.15 24.03
CA ALA A 220 -20.58 -2.20 24.91
C ALA A 220 -19.42 -2.95 24.28
N THR A 221 -18.29 -2.94 24.96
CA THR A 221 -17.13 -3.73 24.55
C THR A 221 -17.30 -5.21 24.91
N ARG A 222 -16.88 -6.08 24.02
CA ARG A 222 -16.77 -7.54 24.24
C ARG A 222 -15.49 -7.90 24.98
N GLY A 223 -14.49 -7.05 24.85
CA GLY A 223 -13.21 -7.18 25.49
C GLY A 223 -12.22 -6.13 24.99
N GLU A 224 -11.26 -5.86 25.84
CA GLU A 224 -10.18 -4.92 25.54
C GLU A 224 -8.83 -5.49 25.98
N ALA A 225 -7.76 -5.05 25.35
CA ALA A 225 -6.40 -5.34 25.73
C ALA A 225 -5.51 -4.14 25.44
N GLU A 226 -4.54 -3.92 26.31
CA GLU A 226 -3.49 -2.91 26.11
C GLU A 226 -2.14 -3.61 26.14
N ASP A 227 -1.24 -3.16 25.27
CA ASP A 227 0.16 -3.59 25.33
C ASP A 227 1.10 -2.55 24.75
N THR A 228 2.39 -2.64 25.11
CA THR A 228 3.43 -1.70 24.68
C THR A 228 4.39 -2.40 23.74
N PHE A 229 4.52 -1.84 22.54
CA PHE A 229 5.41 -2.32 21.48
C PHE A 229 6.65 -1.44 21.41
N THR A 230 7.83 -2.07 21.39
CA THR A 230 9.08 -1.33 21.22
C THR A 230 9.50 -1.34 19.76
N VAL A 231 9.75 -0.15 19.21
CA VAL A 231 10.19 0.06 17.83
C VAL A 231 11.57 0.70 17.85
N VAL A 232 12.53 0.12 17.13
CA VAL A 232 13.89 0.66 16.99
C VAL A 232 14.02 1.27 15.59
N VAL A 233 14.33 2.55 15.53
CA VAL A 233 14.38 3.32 14.28
C VAL A 233 15.81 3.77 13.98
N GLY A 234 16.35 3.35 12.84
CA GLY A 234 17.67 3.82 12.36
C GLY A 234 18.85 3.48 13.28
N GLN A 235 18.72 2.49 14.15
CA GLN A 235 19.77 2.03 15.08
C GLN A 235 19.87 0.51 15.05
N ASP A 236 21.00 -0.04 15.45
CA ASP A 236 21.20 -1.49 15.60
C ASP A 236 20.45 -2.01 16.86
N PRO A 237 19.39 -2.82 16.72
CA PRO A 237 18.64 -3.32 17.86
C PRO A 237 19.49 -4.12 18.85
N ALA A 238 20.49 -4.85 18.36
CA ALA A 238 21.36 -5.65 19.22
C ALA A 238 22.17 -4.80 20.22
N GLN A 239 22.40 -3.52 19.87
CA GLN A 239 23.12 -2.58 20.74
C GLN A 239 22.19 -1.90 21.75
N VAL A 240 20.97 -1.54 21.33
CA VAL A 240 20.04 -0.75 22.16
C VAL A 240 19.12 -1.63 22.99
N THR A 241 18.91 -2.89 22.58
CA THR A 241 17.99 -3.85 23.25
C THR A 241 18.63 -5.24 23.37
N PRO A 242 19.77 -5.38 24.03
CA PRO A 242 20.51 -6.64 24.08
C PRO A 242 19.70 -7.76 24.75
N GLY A 243 19.67 -8.92 24.12
CA GLY A 243 19.04 -10.13 24.64
C GLY A 243 17.51 -10.22 24.42
N LYS A 244 16.93 -9.31 23.63
CA LYS A 244 15.53 -9.38 23.20
C LYS A 244 15.43 -10.06 21.84
N THR A 245 14.29 -10.65 21.55
CA THR A 245 13.97 -11.12 20.19
C THR A 245 13.76 -9.91 19.29
N VAL A 246 14.47 -9.86 18.19
CA VAL A 246 14.36 -8.78 17.20
C VAL A 246 13.60 -9.30 15.99
N LEU A 247 12.60 -8.54 15.55
CA LEU A 247 11.89 -8.71 14.30
C LEU A 247 12.41 -7.60 13.38
N ASP A 248 13.33 -7.94 12.49
CA ASP A 248 14.05 -6.97 11.63
C ASP A 248 13.79 -7.17 10.16
N GLN A 249 12.98 -8.15 9.81
CA GLN A 249 12.60 -8.46 8.42
C GLN A 249 11.23 -9.14 8.36
N GLY A 250 10.66 -9.16 7.18
CA GLY A 250 9.38 -9.84 6.94
C GLY A 250 8.17 -9.02 7.32
N HIS A 251 7.04 -9.69 7.33
CA HIS A 251 5.75 -9.10 7.60
C HIS A 251 5.31 -9.43 9.03
N VAL A 252 5.04 -8.41 9.82
CA VAL A 252 4.60 -8.52 11.20
C VAL A 252 3.36 -7.65 11.41
N ASP A 253 2.37 -8.14 12.11
CA ASP A 253 1.16 -7.38 12.43
C ASP A 253 0.99 -7.16 13.93
N ILE A 254 0.60 -5.96 14.31
CA ILE A 254 -0.02 -5.71 15.61
C ILE A 254 -1.42 -6.32 15.53
N THR A 255 -1.61 -7.43 16.24
CA THR A 255 -2.79 -8.28 16.09
C THR A 255 -3.66 -8.22 17.35
N THR A 256 -4.93 -7.84 17.16
CA THR A 256 -5.95 -8.00 18.20
C THR A 256 -6.62 -9.36 18.03
N THR A 257 -6.60 -10.16 19.06
CA THR A 257 -7.28 -11.46 19.11
C THR A 257 -8.40 -11.47 20.14
N LEU A 258 -9.49 -12.19 19.84
CA LEU A 258 -10.54 -12.52 20.82
C LEU A 258 -10.78 -14.03 20.77
N ARG A 259 -10.29 -14.74 21.79
CA ARG A 259 -10.45 -16.20 21.88
C ARG A 259 -10.91 -16.58 23.29
N ASP A 260 -11.93 -17.43 23.37
CA ASP A 260 -12.50 -17.92 24.65
C ASP A 260 -12.92 -16.81 25.62
N GLY A 261 -13.31 -15.64 25.07
CA GLY A 261 -13.72 -14.46 25.85
C GLY A 261 -12.55 -13.62 26.36
N GLU A 262 -11.32 -13.95 26.01
CA GLU A 262 -10.13 -13.18 26.34
C GLU A 262 -9.65 -12.40 25.11
N THR A 263 -9.44 -11.10 25.29
CA THR A 263 -8.85 -10.21 24.27
C THR A 263 -7.35 -10.06 24.56
N ARG A 264 -6.54 -10.13 23.53
CA ARG A 264 -5.09 -9.89 23.62
C ARG A 264 -4.62 -9.05 22.45
N LEU A 265 -3.56 -8.28 22.69
CA LEU A 265 -2.73 -7.63 21.69
C LEU A 265 -1.38 -8.35 21.63
N THR A 266 -0.96 -8.72 20.42
CA THR A 266 0.30 -9.46 20.19
C THR A 266 0.94 -8.95 18.91
N LEU A 267 2.23 -9.24 18.72
CA LEU A 267 2.85 -9.20 17.39
C LEU A 267 2.68 -10.57 16.73
N ARG A 268 2.22 -10.58 15.50
CA ARG A 268 2.08 -11.81 14.72
C ARG A 268 2.98 -11.76 13.51
N ASP A 269 3.91 -12.68 13.48
CA ASP A 269 4.73 -12.98 12.31
C ASP A 269 4.12 -14.18 11.58
N ASP A 270 4.11 -14.14 10.24
CA ASP A 270 3.47 -15.19 9.44
C ASP A 270 4.20 -16.54 9.55
N ASP A 271 5.51 -16.53 9.83
CA ASP A 271 6.34 -17.74 9.97
C ASP A 271 6.45 -18.22 11.44
N LEU A 272 6.53 -17.29 12.39
CA LEU A 272 6.75 -17.58 13.81
C LEU A 272 5.46 -17.65 14.63
N GLY A 273 4.34 -17.13 14.10
CA GLY A 273 3.06 -17.05 14.79
C GLY A 273 2.96 -15.88 15.78
N ASP A 274 2.10 -16.02 16.80
CA ASP A 274 1.88 -14.98 17.79
C ASP A 274 3.08 -14.86 18.74
N LEU A 275 3.62 -13.66 18.87
CA LEU A 275 4.76 -13.31 19.70
C LEU A 275 4.33 -12.31 20.78
N ASP A 276 4.93 -12.41 21.95
CA ASP A 276 4.71 -11.43 23.02
C ASP A 276 5.25 -10.05 22.58
N PRO A 277 4.61 -8.94 22.97
CA PRO A 277 4.98 -7.57 22.58
C PRO A 277 6.37 -7.10 23.02
N VAL A 278 7.06 -7.87 23.86
CA VAL A 278 8.47 -7.66 24.24
C VAL A 278 9.47 -7.94 23.11
N SER A 279 8.99 -8.35 21.92
CA SER A 279 9.79 -8.46 20.70
C SER A 279 9.94 -7.08 20.06
N TYR A 280 11.10 -6.82 19.47
CA TYR A 280 11.44 -5.50 18.91
C TYR A 280 11.33 -5.51 17.40
N THR A 281 10.76 -4.45 16.85
CA THR A 281 10.77 -4.22 15.40
C THR A 281 11.87 -3.22 15.03
N HIS A 282 12.55 -3.48 13.94
CA HIS A 282 13.54 -2.56 13.34
C HIS A 282 12.93 -1.94 12.09
N LEU A 283 12.78 -0.64 12.08
CA LEU A 283 12.27 0.16 10.95
C LEU A 283 13.35 1.09 10.42
#